data_5e7a3bdf4a9219ddc7e43d5e7c218d34
#
_entry.id   5e7a3bdf4a9219ddc7e43d5e7c218d34
#
_cell.length_a   1.000
_cell.length_b   1.000
_cell.length_c   1.000
_cell.angle_alpha   90.00
_cell.angle_beta   90.00
_cell.angle_gamma   90.00
#
_symmetry.space_group_name_H-M   'P 1'
#
loop_
_entity.id
_entity.type
_entity.pdbx_description
1 polymer ?
#
loop_
_entity_poly.entity_id
_entity_poly.type
_entity_poly.pdbx_seq_one_letter_code
_entity_poly.pdbx_strand_id
1 'polypeptide(L)'
;MSPFSRRRFLTLSGLTIATGFLPHVSSAKNVAKPIRELKGKVWINGTLATMDSTIKSGDALKTGRDSRVIFVLGEDVFKLGERSRLKVKWRKESRFGDVSLVAGSLMGVFGKGDRKIHTHSATMGIRGTGIFIQVDNEKTYFCTCYGKTSLDSPDGSVKDHITETSHHKAYWVKNPDKIAEGETEILSYAPMLYHDDEELVQLESFVGRTPPASFKK
;
A
#
# COMPACT_ATOMS: atom_id res chain seq x y z
N MET A 1 -87.66 -32.21 -39.33
CA MET A 1 -87.96 -31.19 -38.30
C MET A 1 -86.67 -30.73 -37.75
N SER A 2 -86.28 -29.46 -38.04
CA SER A 2 -85.08 -28.76 -37.61
C SER A 2 -85.11 -28.49 -36.12
N PRO A 3 -83.98 -28.31 -35.43
CA PRO A 3 -83.62 -26.95 -35.12
C PRO A 3 -82.11 -26.62 -35.07
N PHE A 4 -81.82 -25.41 -35.51
CA PHE A 4 -80.92 -24.36 -35.07
C PHE A 4 -79.58 -24.66 -34.38
N SER A 5 -78.49 -24.46 -35.13
CA SER A 5 -77.15 -24.24 -34.68
C SER A 5 -76.98 -22.79 -34.23
N ARG A 6 -76.53 -22.55 -33.00
CA ARG A 6 -76.08 -21.28 -32.50
C ARG A 6 -74.54 -21.28 -32.53
N ARG A 7 -73.94 -20.55 -33.50
CA ARG A 7 -72.55 -20.25 -33.52
C ARG A 7 -72.25 -19.21 -32.44
N ARG A 8 -71.47 -19.61 -31.43
CA ARG A 8 -70.86 -18.68 -30.49
C ARG A 8 -69.60 -18.19 -31.11
N PHE A 9 -69.46 -16.87 -31.35
CA PHE A 9 -68.22 -16.14 -31.62
C PHE A 9 -67.46 -16.00 -30.32
N LEU A 10 -66.27 -16.66 -30.22
CA LEU A 10 -65.31 -16.41 -29.19
C LEU A 10 -64.40 -15.31 -29.70
N THR A 11 -64.55 -14.12 -29.17
CA THR A 11 -63.56 -13.02 -29.33
C THR A 11 -62.38 -13.34 -28.47
N LEU A 12 -61.27 -13.72 -29.09
CA LEU A 12 -59.92 -13.80 -28.43
C LEU A 12 -59.43 -12.38 -28.18
N SER A 13 -59.50 -11.93 -26.93
CA SER A 13 -58.79 -10.69 -26.50
C SER A 13 -57.31 -11.01 -26.35
N GLY A 14 -56.50 -10.53 -27.28
CA GLY A 14 -55.06 -10.64 -27.22
C GLY A 14 -54.48 -9.77 -26.07
N LEU A 15 -53.98 -10.42 -25.05
CA LEU A 15 -53.19 -9.78 -23.97
C LEU A 15 -51.74 -9.60 -24.47
N THR A 16 -51.43 -8.41 -24.96
CA THR A 16 -50.05 -8.04 -25.28
C THR A 16 -49.27 -7.80 -23.99
N ILE A 17 -48.44 -8.77 -23.60
CA ILE A 17 -47.46 -8.59 -22.52
C ILE A 17 -46.33 -7.73 -23.08
N ALA A 18 -46.34 -6.47 -22.75
CA ALA A 18 -45.17 -5.57 -22.99
C ALA A 18 -44.06 -6.00 -22.03
N THR A 19 -43.10 -6.79 -22.51
CA THR A 19 -41.86 -7.03 -21.80
C THR A 19 -41.06 -5.75 -21.78
N GLY A 20 -41.21 -4.97 -20.71
CA GLY A 20 -40.40 -3.79 -20.45
C GLY A 20 -38.92 -4.22 -20.28
N PHE A 21 -38.12 -3.92 -21.28
CA PHE A 21 -36.66 -3.90 -21.15
C PHE A 21 -36.29 -2.80 -20.16
N LEU A 22 -36.16 -3.17 -18.87
CA LEU A 22 -35.49 -2.26 -17.91
C LEU A 22 -34.01 -2.25 -18.26
N PRO A 23 -33.41 -1.08 -18.55
CA PRO A 23 -31.99 -1.00 -18.72
C PRO A 23 -31.35 -1.43 -17.39
N HIS A 24 -30.61 -2.52 -17.41
CA HIS A 24 -29.71 -2.88 -16.32
C HIS A 24 -28.68 -1.74 -16.22
N VAL A 25 -28.91 -0.83 -15.29
CA VAL A 25 -27.90 0.13 -14.88
C VAL A 25 -26.82 -0.71 -14.19
N SER A 26 -25.83 -1.11 -14.97
CA SER A 26 -24.60 -1.71 -14.45
C SER A 26 -23.96 -0.66 -13.57
N SER A 27 -24.16 -0.78 -12.25
CA SER A 27 -23.45 0.02 -11.28
C SER A 27 -21.98 -0.32 -11.44
N ALA A 28 -21.27 0.48 -12.22
CA ALA A 28 -19.82 0.41 -12.30
C ALA A 28 -19.32 0.53 -10.87
N LYS A 29 -18.86 -0.57 -10.28
CA LYS A 29 -18.15 -0.56 -9.00
C LYS A 29 -17.04 0.47 -9.18
N ASN A 30 -17.13 1.55 -8.45
CA ASN A 30 -16.13 2.60 -8.42
C ASN A 30 -14.86 1.96 -7.89
N VAL A 31 -14.04 1.39 -8.77
CA VAL A 31 -12.74 0.82 -8.41
C VAL A 31 -11.90 1.99 -7.99
N ALA A 32 -11.71 2.10 -6.70
CA ALA A 32 -10.95 3.20 -6.14
C ALA A 32 -9.58 3.25 -6.82
N LYS A 33 -9.24 4.40 -7.39
CA LYS A 33 -7.98 4.61 -8.11
C LYS A 33 -6.81 4.23 -7.20
N PRO A 34 -5.78 3.53 -7.69
CA PRO A 34 -4.65 3.12 -6.85
C PRO A 34 -3.86 4.32 -6.31
N ILE A 35 -3.73 5.41 -7.08
CA ILE A 35 -3.07 6.64 -6.63
C ILE A 35 -4.10 7.52 -5.92
N ARG A 36 -3.81 7.88 -4.67
CA ARG A 36 -4.64 8.71 -3.79
C ARG A 36 -4.21 10.16 -3.79
N GLU A 37 -2.92 10.39 -3.88
CA GLU A 37 -2.32 11.72 -3.97
C GLU A 37 -1.09 11.66 -4.87
N LEU A 38 -0.89 12.70 -5.66
CA LEU A 38 0.30 12.90 -6.47
C LEU A 38 0.66 14.39 -6.44
N LYS A 39 1.87 14.69 -5.97
CA LYS A 39 2.43 16.04 -5.96
C LYS A 39 3.77 16.04 -6.68
N GLY A 40 3.98 17.03 -7.56
CA GLY A 40 5.24 17.20 -8.28
C GLY A 40 5.43 16.18 -9.40
N LYS A 41 6.68 15.75 -9.61
CA LYS A 41 7.07 14.83 -10.68
C LYS A 41 7.25 13.43 -10.13
N VAL A 42 6.43 12.51 -10.58
CA VAL A 42 6.48 11.08 -10.24
C VAL A 42 6.55 10.28 -11.54
N TRP A 43 7.39 9.27 -11.61
CA TRP A 43 7.53 8.38 -12.76
C TRP A 43 7.25 6.94 -12.33
N ILE A 44 6.57 6.21 -13.20
CA ILE A 44 6.38 4.75 -13.13
C ILE A 44 7.05 4.18 -14.36
N ASN A 45 8.06 3.33 -14.19
CA ASN A 45 8.87 2.75 -15.28
C ASN A 45 9.41 3.79 -16.27
N GLY A 46 9.79 4.97 -15.76
CA GLY A 46 10.31 6.07 -16.58
C GLY A 46 9.25 6.97 -17.22
N THR A 47 7.97 6.59 -17.19
CA THR A 47 6.86 7.40 -17.71
C THR A 47 6.28 8.28 -16.61
N LEU A 48 6.00 9.56 -16.92
CA LEU A 48 5.40 10.50 -15.96
C LEU A 48 4.01 10.00 -15.55
N ALA A 49 3.81 9.86 -14.26
CA ALA A 49 2.56 9.39 -13.69
C ALA A 49 1.49 10.49 -13.58
N THR A 50 0.24 10.10 -13.67
CA THR A 50 -0.94 10.90 -13.39
C THR A 50 -1.80 10.22 -12.32
N MET A 51 -2.84 10.90 -11.85
CA MET A 51 -3.80 10.31 -10.89
C MET A 51 -4.54 9.07 -11.43
N ASP A 52 -4.55 8.88 -12.76
CA ASP A 52 -5.18 7.74 -13.42
C ASP A 52 -4.20 6.60 -13.70
N SER A 53 -2.91 6.80 -13.40
CA SER A 53 -1.89 5.76 -13.58
C SER A 53 -2.14 4.58 -12.67
N THR A 54 -1.86 3.37 -13.17
CA THR A 54 -1.92 2.13 -12.40
C THR A 54 -0.53 1.71 -11.94
N ILE A 55 -0.46 1.08 -10.78
CA ILE A 55 0.79 0.50 -10.25
C ILE A 55 0.61 -1.01 -10.19
N LYS A 56 1.54 -1.74 -10.80
CA LYS A 56 1.52 -3.19 -10.91
C LYS A 56 2.75 -3.82 -10.25
N SER A 57 2.66 -5.10 -9.98
CA SER A 57 3.84 -5.87 -9.55
C SER A 57 4.94 -5.81 -10.59
N GLY A 58 6.15 -5.51 -10.17
CA GLY A 58 7.33 -5.31 -11.03
C GLY A 58 7.61 -3.85 -11.36
N ASP A 59 6.68 -2.93 -11.09
CA ASP A 59 6.88 -1.52 -11.41
C ASP A 59 7.95 -0.87 -10.52
N ALA A 60 8.69 0.05 -11.15
CA ALA A 60 9.64 0.94 -10.49
C ALA A 60 9.09 2.36 -10.44
N LEU A 61 8.98 2.90 -9.22
CA LEU A 61 8.53 4.27 -8.97
C LEU A 61 9.73 5.16 -8.65
N LYS A 62 9.68 6.38 -9.16
CA LYS A 62 10.65 7.43 -8.83
C LYS A 62 9.93 8.74 -8.57
N THR A 63 10.33 9.46 -7.52
CA THR A 63 9.87 10.81 -7.23
C THR A 63 11.00 11.82 -7.45
N GLY A 64 10.64 13.00 -7.89
CA GLY A 64 11.55 14.14 -8.03
C GLY A 64 11.74 14.90 -6.71
N ARG A 65 12.37 16.07 -6.81
CA ARG A 65 12.45 17.04 -5.73
C ARG A 65 11.04 17.62 -5.46
N ASP A 66 10.74 17.89 -4.19
CA ASP A 66 9.45 18.43 -3.73
C ASP A 66 8.23 17.61 -4.24
N SER A 67 8.44 16.31 -4.45
CA SER A 67 7.45 15.42 -5.05
C SER A 67 7.10 14.27 -4.11
N ARG A 68 5.84 13.84 -4.15
CA ARG A 68 5.38 12.68 -3.39
C ARG A 68 4.24 11.97 -4.10
N VAL A 69 4.03 10.72 -3.76
CA VAL A 69 2.87 9.96 -4.20
C VAL A 69 2.35 9.09 -3.05
N ILE A 70 1.02 9.09 -2.88
CA ILE A 70 0.33 8.15 -1.99
C ILE A 70 -0.44 7.18 -2.87
N PHE A 71 -0.24 5.88 -2.66
CA PHE A 71 -0.89 4.85 -3.44
C PHE A 71 -1.26 3.64 -2.59
N VAL A 72 -2.24 2.88 -3.09
CA VAL A 72 -2.82 1.71 -2.41
C VAL A 72 -2.55 0.46 -3.24
N LEU A 73 -2.07 -0.58 -2.60
CA LEU A 73 -1.93 -1.92 -3.15
C LEU A 73 -2.63 -2.93 -2.24
N GLY A 74 -3.82 -3.37 -2.64
CA GLY A 74 -4.65 -4.22 -1.80
C GLY A 74 -5.12 -3.51 -0.53
N GLU A 75 -4.70 -4.00 0.63
CA GLU A 75 -4.99 -3.40 1.95
C GLU A 75 -3.85 -2.51 2.46
N ASP A 76 -2.78 -2.36 1.70
CA ASP A 76 -1.60 -1.61 2.10
C ASP A 76 -1.59 -0.23 1.45
N VAL A 77 -1.21 0.78 2.20
CA VAL A 77 -1.06 2.15 1.72
C VAL A 77 0.38 2.59 1.88
N PHE A 78 0.90 3.23 0.85
CA PHE A 78 2.27 3.71 0.78
C PHE A 78 2.30 5.20 0.48
N LYS A 79 3.13 5.93 1.20
CA LYS A 79 3.53 7.30 0.89
C LYS A 79 5.01 7.30 0.54
N LEU A 80 5.34 7.52 -0.72
CA LEU A 80 6.71 7.67 -1.20
C LEU A 80 7.06 9.16 -1.18
N GLY A 81 8.08 9.52 -0.43
CA GLY A 81 8.56 10.90 -0.29
C GLY A 81 9.37 11.39 -1.49
N GLU A 82 9.96 12.58 -1.37
CA GLU A 82 10.77 13.16 -2.44
C GLU A 82 12.08 12.38 -2.70
N ARG A 83 12.62 12.53 -3.92
CA ARG A 83 13.89 11.92 -4.35
C ARG A 83 14.00 10.42 -4.06
N SER A 84 12.86 9.75 -3.99
CA SER A 84 12.78 8.34 -3.65
C SER A 84 12.77 7.45 -4.87
N ARG A 85 13.27 6.22 -4.69
CA ARG A 85 13.23 5.15 -5.68
C ARG A 85 12.73 3.88 -5.02
N LEU A 86 11.63 3.37 -5.53
CA LEU A 86 10.93 2.21 -5.00
C LEU A 86 10.70 1.20 -6.12
N LYS A 87 10.92 -0.08 -5.84
CA LYS A 87 10.53 -1.19 -6.70
C LYS A 87 9.52 -2.05 -5.96
N VAL A 88 8.38 -2.32 -6.60
CA VAL A 88 7.27 -3.06 -6.01
C VAL A 88 7.22 -4.47 -6.57
N LYS A 89 7.14 -5.47 -5.71
CA LYS A 89 6.87 -6.85 -6.07
C LYS A 89 5.70 -7.35 -5.22
N TRP A 90 4.53 -7.36 -5.81
CA TRP A 90 3.27 -7.65 -5.12
C TRP A 90 2.60 -8.89 -5.70
N ARG A 91 2.04 -9.75 -4.83
CA ARG A 91 1.21 -10.89 -5.21
C ARG A 91 -0.13 -10.81 -4.50
N LYS A 92 -1.19 -10.52 -5.23
CA LYS A 92 -2.54 -10.34 -4.69
C LYS A 92 -3.06 -11.60 -4.00
N GLU A 93 -2.78 -12.76 -4.57
CA GLU A 93 -3.29 -14.07 -4.12
C GLU A 93 -2.68 -14.53 -2.80
N SER A 94 -1.43 -14.19 -2.54
CA SER A 94 -0.68 -14.65 -1.36
C SER A 94 -0.70 -13.69 -0.17
N ARG A 95 -1.31 -12.50 -0.31
CA ARG A 95 -1.17 -11.40 0.66
C ARG A 95 0.29 -11.10 1.03
N PHE A 96 1.20 -11.46 0.13
CA PHE A 96 2.63 -11.29 0.29
C PHE A 96 3.10 -10.16 -0.62
N GLY A 97 3.90 -9.28 -0.09
CA GLY A 97 4.46 -8.18 -0.85
C GLY A 97 5.90 -7.90 -0.43
N ASP A 98 6.78 -7.82 -1.44
CA ASP A 98 8.13 -7.33 -1.28
C ASP A 98 8.23 -5.95 -1.91
N VAL A 99 8.87 -5.05 -1.20
CA VAL A 99 9.14 -3.70 -1.68
C VAL A 99 10.62 -3.42 -1.48
N SER A 100 11.29 -2.87 -2.48
CA SER A 100 12.68 -2.46 -2.36
C SER A 100 12.77 -0.94 -2.41
N LEU A 101 13.12 -0.32 -1.29
CA LEU A 101 13.40 1.11 -1.19
C LEU A 101 14.90 1.32 -1.40
N VAL A 102 15.26 1.89 -2.55
CA VAL A 102 16.67 2.10 -2.95
C VAL A 102 17.20 3.43 -2.44
N ALA A 103 16.36 4.44 -2.33
CA ALA A 103 16.72 5.78 -1.84
C ALA A 103 15.48 6.56 -1.43
N GLY A 104 15.63 7.54 -0.56
CA GLY A 104 14.59 8.44 -0.11
C GLY A 104 13.76 7.85 1.01
N SER A 105 12.47 8.21 1.10
CA SER A 105 11.61 7.83 2.22
C SER A 105 10.36 7.08 1.79
N LEU A 106 9.92 6.19 2.66
CA LEU A 106 8.69 5.43 2.53
C LEU A 106 7.98 5.38 3.88
N MET A 107 6.74 5.84 3.92
CA MET A 107 5.81 5.54 4.99
C MET A 107 4.83 4.49 4.49
N GLY A 108 4.44 3.56 5.33
CA GLY A 108 3.46 2.54 4.98
C GLY A 108 2.58 2.12 6.15
N VAL A 109 1.32 1.83 5.84
CA VAL A 109 0.39 1.16 6.76
C VAL A 109 -0.12 -0.11 6.11
N PHE A 110 -0.05 -1.21 6.84
CA PHE A 110 -0.20 -2.55 6.28
C PHE A 110 -1.39 -3.29 6.88
N GLY A 111 -2.13 -3.97 6.02
CA GLY A 111 -3.13 -4.94 6.42
C GLY A 111 -2.52 -6.22 6.98
N LYS A 112 -3.36 -7.22 7.27
CA LYS A 112 -2.92 -8.55 7.73
C LYS A 112 -2.11 -9.27 6.64
N GLY A 113 -1.04 -9.95 7.04
CA GLY A 113 -0.19 -10.76 6.16
C GLY A 113 1.29 -10.38 6.30
N ASP A 114 2.14 -11.17 5.69
CA ASP A 114 3.59 -10.97 5.74
C ASP A 114 4.03 -10.03 4.62
N ARG A 115 4.82 -9.03 4.95
CA ARG A 115 5.41 -8.06 4.03
C ARG A 115 6.90 -7.94 4.33
N LYS A 116 7.68 -7.64 3.30
CA LYS A 116 9.10 -7.33 3.46
C LYS A 116 9.45 -6.04 2.73
N ILE A 117 10.21 -5.19 3.40
CA ILE A 117 10.82 -4.02 2.78
C ILE A 117 12.31 -4.20 2.82
N HIS A 118 12.92 -4.18 1.64
CA HIS A 118 14.35 -4.31 1.46
C HIS A 118 14.99 -2.94 1.24
N THR A 119 16.07 -2.70 1.94
CA THR A 119 16.99 -1.57 1.71
C THR A 119 18.42 -2.13 1.57
N HIS A 120 19.41 -1.28 1.34
CA HIS A 120 20.81 -1.72 1.35
C HIS A 120 21.30 -2.10 2.76
N SER A 121 20.71 -1.53 3.83
CA SER A 121 21.17 -1.75 5.21
C SER A 121 20.50 -2.97 5.85
N ALA A 122 19.21 -3.17 5.61
CA ALA A 122 18.47 -4.26 6.22
C ALA A 122 17.17 -4.58 5.46
N THR A 123 16.63 -5.74 5.75
CA THR A 123 15.26 -6.14 5.41
C THR A 123 14.38 -5.97 6.64
N MET A 124 13.28 -5.23 6.51
CA MET A 124 12.23 -5.14 7.52
C MET A 124 11.10 -6.11 7.20
N GLY A 125 10.88 -7.08 8.07
CA GLY A 125 9.67 -7.91 8.08
C GLY A 125 8.53 -7.19 8.81
N ILE A 126 7.30 -7.26 8.28
CA ILE A 126 6.15 -6.47 8.74
C ILE A 126 4.93 -7.35 8.92
N ARG A 127 4.23 -7.16 10.04
CA ARG A 127 2.96 -7.82 10.34
C ARG A 127 1.91 -6.82 10.85
N GLY A 128 1.06 -6.30 9.97
CA GLY A 128 -0.07 -5.45 10.35
C GLY A 128 0.35 -4.21 11.14
N THR A 129 1.22 -3.38 10.56
CA THR A 129 1.91 -2.28 11.25
C THR A 129 1.88 -0.99 10.47
N GLY A 130 2.12 0.14 11.16
CA GLY A 130 2.57 1.38 10.57
C GLY A 130 4.09 1.51 10.66
N ILE A 131 4.74 1.93 9.57
CA ILE A 131 6.19 2.10 9.54
C ILE A 131 6.59 3.38 8.81
N PHE A 132 7.81 3.86 9.13
CA PHE A 132 8.50 4.85 8.32
C PHE A 132 9.96 4.43 8.12
N ILE A 133 10.47 4.60 6.89
CA ILE A 133 11.85 4.29 6.50
C ILE A 133 12.43 5.47 5.75
N GLN A 134 13.65 5.88 6.11
CA GLN A 134 14.45 6.85 5.38
C GLN A 134 15.80 6.23 5.04
N VAL A 135 16.12 6.15 3.74
CA VAL A 135 17.36 5.59 3.22
C VAL A 135 18.30 6.70 2.77
N ASP A 136 19.50 6.71 3.28
CA ASP A 136 20.63 7.46 2.74
C ASP A 136 21.81 6.53 2.39
N ASN A 137 22.96 7.06 1.98
CA ASN A 137 24.09 6.23 1.54
C ASN A 137 24.81 5.51 2.69
N GLU A 138 24.80 6.09 3.89
CA GLU A 138 25.58 5.62 5.06
C GLU A 138 24.76 4.68 5.93
N LYS A 139 23.48 4.96 6.07
CA LYS A 139 22.58 4.24 6.98
C LYS A 139 21.12 4.36 6.55
N THR A 140 20.30 3.51 7.14
CA THR A 140 18.84 3.57 7.00
C THR A 140 18.20 3.79 8.36
N TYR A 141 17.27 4.72 8.41
CA TYR A 141 16.36 4.91 9.54
C TYR A 141 15.15 4.01 9.38
N PHE A 142 14.87 3.18 10.38
CA PHE A 142 13.69 2.33 10.45
C PHE A 142 12.87 2.71 11.68
N CYS A 143 11.62 3.11 11.50
CA CYS A 143 10.67 3.34 12.58
C CYS A 143 9.51 2.35 12.48
N THR A 144 9.28 1.59 13.55
CA THR A 144 8.02 0.90 13.79
C THR A 144 7.11 1.89 14.50
N CYS A 145 6.12 2.43 13.80
CA CYS A 145 5.22 3.44 14.36
C CYS A 145 4.20 2.79 15.31
N TYR A 146 3.71 1.61 14.96
CA TYR A 146 2.91 0.72 15.82
C TYR A 146 2.93 -0.70 15.26
N GLY A 147 2.65 -1.69 16.11
CA GLY A 147 2.60 -3.10 15.74
C GLY A 147 3.94 -3.79 15.88
N LYS A 148 4.23 -4.75 15.01
CA LYS A 148 5.41 -5.61 15.14
C LYS A 148 6.19 -5.72 13.84
N THR A 149 7.51 -5.51 13.94
CA THR A 149 8.47 -5.67 12.84
C THR A 149 9.66 -6.52 13.26
N SER A 150 10.42 -7.02 12.28
CA SER A 150 11.76 -7.59 12.47
C SER A 150 12.74 -6.91 11.53
N LEU A 151 14.01 -6.82 11.93
CA LEU A 151 15.10 -6.33 11.09
C LEU A 151 16.17 -7.40 10.97
N ASP A 152 16.61 -7.63 9.73
CA ASP A 152 17.70 -8.52 9.37
C ASP A 152 18.65 -7.82 8.40
N SER A 153 19.95 -7.68 8.73
CA SER A 153 20.94 -7.13 7.82
C SER A 153 21.49 -8.19 6.85
N PRO A 154 21.92 -7.80 5.63
CA PRO A 154 22.41 -8.74 4.63
C PRO A 154 23.64 -9.53 5.06
N ASP A 155 24.52 -8.92 5.88
CA ASP A 155 25.75 -9.50 6.42
C ASP A 155 25.53 -10.33 7.68
N GLY A 156 24.29 -10.38 8.22
CA GLY A 156 23.94 -11.11 9.44
C GLY A 156 24.38 -10.43 10.74
N SER A 157 24.93 -9.22 10.70
CA SER A 157 25.31 -8.45 11.91
C SER A 157 24.09 -8.03 12.73
N VAL A 158 22.94 -7.84 12.09
CA VAL A 158 21.63 -7.71 12.72
C VAL A 158 20.78 -8.89 12.28
N LYS A 159 20.28 -9.68 13.24
CA LYS A 159 19.46 -10.87 12.96
C LYS A 159 18.27 -10.93 13.90
N ASP A 160 17.09 -11.14 13.34
CA ASP A 160 15.82 -11.31 14.07
C ASP A 160 15.60 -10.19 15.13
N HIS A 161 16.05 -8.94 14.84
CA HIS A 161 15.83 -7.83 15.76
C HIS A 161 14.36 -7.44 15.75
N ILE A 162 13.61 -8.01 16.70
CA ILE A 162 12.17 -7.80 16.82
C ILE A 162 11.88 -6.49 17.54
N THR A 163 11.02 -5.67 16.93
CA THR A 163 10.46 -4.47 17.52
C THR A 163 8.94 -4.61 17.61
N GLU A 164 8.40 -4.47 18.81
CA GLU A 164 6.97 -4.39 19.05
C GLU A 164 6.70 -3.13 19.85
N THR A 165 5.76 -2.30 19.39
CA THR A 165 5.44 -1.03 20.02
C THR A 165 4.01 -0.61 19.74
N SER A 166 3.44 0.18 20.65
CA SER A 166 2.18 0.89 20.43
C SER A 166 2.39 2.28 19.84
N HIS A 167 3.59 2.87 20.01
CA HIS A 167 3.90 4.22 19.57
C HIS A 167 5.40 4.38 19.37
N HIS A 168 5.83 4.60 18.16
CA HIS A 168 7.16 4.84 17.61
C HIS A 168 8.36 4.27 18.39
N LYS A 169 9.02 3.32 17.75
CA LYS A 169 10.32 2.83 18.17
C LYS A 169 11.22 2.73 16.95
N ALA A 170 12.32 3.46 16.98
CA ALA A 170 13.15 3.62 15.79
C ALA A 170 14.61 3.26 16.02
N TYR A 171 15.26 2.88 14.91
CA TYR A 171 16.64 2.49 14.86
C TYR A 171 17.33 3.02 13.61
N TRP A 172 18.61 3.32 13.75
CA TRP A 172 19.55 3.43 12.64
C TRP A 172 20.21 2.08 12.38
N VAL A 173 20.27 1.68 11.11
CA VAL A 173 21.03 0.51 10.68
C VAL A 173 22.06 0.99 9.66
N LYS A 174 23.34 0.80 9.93
CA LYS A 174 24.43 1.19 9.02
C LYS A 174 24.40 0.35 7.75
N ASN A 175 24.87 0.96 6.68
CA ASN A 175 25.08 0.26 5.42
C ASN A 175 26.31 -0.66 5.58
N PRO A 176 26.19 -1.99 5.42
CA PRO A 176 27.30 -2.93 5.58
C PRO A 176 28.53 -2.56 4.71
N ASP A 177 28.30 -2.03 3.51
CA ASP A 177 29.36 -1.61 2.57
C ASP A 177 30.12 -0.35 3.03
N LYS A 178 29.66 0.30 4.11
CA LYS A 178 30.19 1.57 4.65
C LYS A 178 30.69 1.46 6.08
N ILE A 179 30.74 0.27 6.64
CA ILE A 179 31.25 0.02 7.99
C ILE A 179 32.76 0.17 7.96
N ALA A 180 33.29 1.04 8.84
CA ALA A 180 34.72 1.18 8.99
C ALA A 180 35.32 -0.03 9.70
N GLU A 181 36.60 -0.30 9.45
CA GLU A 181 37.35 -1.37 10.14
C GLU A 181 37.33 -1.14 11.66
N GLY A 182 36.90 -2.15 12.41
CA GLY A 182 36.78 -2.07 13.87
C GLY A 182 35.48 -1.43 14.38
N GLU A 183 34.58 -1.03 13.50
CA GLU A 183 33.29 -0.52 13.91
C GLU A 183 32.32 -1.68 14.21
N THR A 184 31.73 -1.67 15.40
CA THR A 184 30.87 -2.75 15.90
C THR A 184 29.41 -2.37 16.07
N GLU A 185 29.11 -1.06 16.13
CA GLU A 185 27.75 -0.56 16.32
C GLU A 185 27.01 -0.41 15.00
N ILE A 186 26.44 -1.50 14.52
CA ILE A 186 25.69 -1.55 13.25
C ILE A 186 24.26 -1.06 13.43
N LEU A 187 23.65 -1.36 14.59
CA LEU A 187 22.29 -0.98 14.95
C LEU A 187 22.31 -0.11 16.20
N SER A 188 21.72 1.07 16.13
CA SER A 188 21.59 1.99 17.27
C SER A 188 20.17 2.54 17.38
N TYR A 189 19.76 2.86 18.60
CA TYR A 189 18.48 3.50 18.85
C TYR A 189 18.43 4.89 18.20
N ALA A 190 17.24 5.26 17.68
CA ALA A 190 17.00 6.56 17.08
C ALA A 190 15.74 7.21 17.69
N PRO A 191 15.73 8.56 17.85
CA PRO A 191 14.48 9.26 18.19
C PRO A 191 13.50 9.21 17.03
N MET A 192 12.22 9.56 17.27
CA MET A 192 11.25 9.76 16.21
C MET A 192 11.66 10.96 15.33
N LEU A 193 11.77 10.73 14.02
CA LEU A 193 12.20 11.71 13.03
C LEU A 193 11.37 11.59 11.73
N TYR A 194 11.28 12.69 10.97
CA TYR A 194 10.85 12.76 9.59
C TYR A 194 9.36 12.52 9.30
N HIS A 195 8.53 12.18 10.27
CA HIS A 195 7.10 11.90 10.09
C HIS A 195 6.34 12.22 11.38
N ASP A 196 5.00 12.24 11.28
CA ASP A 196 4.10 12.48 12.41
C ASP A 196 2.93 11.46 12.44
N ASP A 197 2.15 11.53 13.53
CA ASP A 197 1.01 10.65 13.77
C ASP A 197 -0.14 10.92 12.81
N GLU A 198 -0.35 12.18 12.44
CA GLU A 198 -1.42 12.64 11.55
C GLU A 198 -1.26 11.99 10.16
N GLU A 199 -0.04 11.84 9.69
CA GLU A 199 0.26 11.16 8.43
C GLU A 199 -0.15 9.68 8.45
N LEU A 200 0.08 8.97 9.56
CA LEU A 200 -0.34 7.57 9.73
C LEU A 200 -1.86 7.45 9.75
N VAL A 201 -2.56 8.34 10.46
CA VAL A 201 -4.03 8.39 10.48
C VAL A 201 -4.57 8.63 9.07
N GLN A 202 -3.97 9.57 8.33
CA GLN A 202 -4.34 9.83 6.94
C GLN A 202 -4.16 8.57 6.08
N LEU A 203 -3.04 7.87 6.15
CA LEU A 203 -2.80 6.68 5.35
C LEU A 203 -3.81 5.58 5.65
N GLU A 204 -4.10 5.30 6.94
CA GLU A 204 -5.10 4.31 7.33
C GLU A 204 -6.50 4.64 6.80
N SER A 205 -6.87 5.93 6.76
CA SER A 205 -8.17 6.38 6.26
C SER A 205 -8.42 6.01 4.78
N PHE A 206 -7.37 5.94 3.94
CA PHE A 206 -7.50 5.60 2.53
C PHE A 206 -7.99 4.15 2.27
N VAL A 207 -7.92 3.30 3.27
CA VAL A 207 -8.40 1.91 3.23
C VAL A 207 -9.49 1.64 4.27
N GLY A 208 -10.10 2.71 4.81
CA GLY A 208 -11.21 2.62 5.76
C GLY A 208 -10.80 2.07 7.13
N ARG A 209 -9.54 2.22 7.53
CA ARG A 209 -9.01 1.84 8.82
C ARG A 209 -8.66 3.05 9.69
N THR A 210 -8.41 2.79 10.95
CA THR A 210 -7.79 3.69 11.91
C THR A 210 -6.58 2.97 12.53
N PRO A 211 -5.56 3.69 12.99
CA PRO A 211 -4.51 3.08 13.81
C PRO A 211 -5.09 2.32 15.00
N PRO A 212 -4.40 1.31 15.53
CA PRO A 212 -4.86 0.55 16.69
C PRO A 212 -5.20 1.47 17.88
N ALA A 213 -6.17 1.07 18.71
CA ALA A 213 -6.57 1.86 19.89
C ALA A 213 -5.42 2.10 20.88
N SER A 214 -4.39 1.26 20.84
CA SER A 214 -3.14 1.41 21.60
C SER A 214 -2.20 2.48 21.05
N PHE A 215 -2.40 2.94 19.79
CA PHE A 215 -1.68 4.06 19.20
C PHE A 215 -2.25 5.36 19.75
N LYS A 216 -1.71 5.80 20.88
CA LYS A 216 -2.09 7.05 21.54
C LYS A 216 -0.85 7.89 21.79
N LYS A 217 -1.02 9.21 21.61
CA LYS A 217 -0.04 10.22 22.06
C LYS A 217 0.23 10.12 23.54
#